data_fffb3c4e2d5ea30b5f29eb482bc40115
#
_entry.id   fffb3c4e2d5ea30b5f29eb482bc40115
#
_cell.length_a   1.000
_cell.length_b   1.000
_cell.length_c   1.000
_cell.angle_alpha   90.00
_cell.angle_beta   90.00
_cell.angle_gamma   90.00
#
_symmetry.space_group_name_H-M   'P 1'
#
loop_
_entity.id
_entity.type
_entity.pdbx_description
1 polymer ?
#
loop_
_entity_poly.entity_id
_entity_poly.type
_entity_poly.pdbx_seq_one_letter_code
_entity_poly.pdbx_strand_id
1 'polypeptide(L)'
;MAQLWGGRFTKDTDQLVYNFNASISFDQKFFHQDIEGSIAHTVMLAKQKILTEEEKDSIVKGLTGIREDVDAGKLQITSAYEDIHSFVEANLIDRIGDAGKKLHTGRSRNDQVALDMKLYTRDEISNVDDLLKDLLAELLIIMKENTETYMPGFTHLQKAQPITLAHHMGAYFEMFKRDRSRMADIYKRMNYCPLGSGALAGTTYPLDREYTASLLGFEGPTLNSMDSVADRDYLIEFLSALSTIMMHLSRFSEEIIIWNSNEYKFIEIDDAYSTGSSIMPQKKNPDIAELVRGKTGRVYGALMSLLTTMKGIPLAYNKDMQEDKELTFDAIDTVKGCLALFTGMIRTMKFNKDIMEKSAMHGFTNATDAADYLVKHGVPFRDAHSIIGHLVLTCIEKRKAIDEMSIEELKEISDVFEPDVYDAISLKTCVEKRLTIGAPSKTSMEQAIAAYEAYLKE
;
A
#
# COMPACT_ATOMS: atom_id res chain seq x y z
N MET A 1 31.08 -27.26 6.91
CA MET A 1 30.27 -26.34 6.12
C MET A 1 30.66 -26.47 4.67
N ALA A 2 29.74 -26.84 3.79
CA ALA A 2 30.08 -27.02 2.37
C ALA A 2 30.13 -25.63 1.72
N GLN A 3 31.29 -25.07 1.53
CA GLN A 3 31.49 -23.91 0.67
C GLN A 3 31.56 -24.39 -0.78
N LEU A 4 30.64 -23.89 -1.64
CA LEU A 4 30.62 -24.19 -3.07
C LEU A 4 31.73 -23.45 -3.84
N TRP A 5 32.48 -22.58 -3.17
CA TRP A 5 33.62 -21.81 -3.68
C TRP A 5 34.83 -21.99 -2.75
N GLY A 6 35.96 -22.35 -3.21
CA GLY A 6 37.09 -22.59 -2.29
C GLY A 6 38.46 -22.86 -2.96
N GLY A 7 38.47 -23.17 -4.24
CA GLY A 7 39.67 -23.67 -4.91
C GLY A 7 40.91 -22.76 -4.91
N ARG A 8 40.74 -21.45 -4.63
CA ARG A 8 41.85 -20.48 -4.55
C ARG A 8 42.32 -20.20 -3.11
N PHE A 9 41.46 -20.47 -2.11
CA PHE A 9 41.71 -20.07 -0.73
C PHE A 9 42.53 -21.14 0.00
N THR A 10 43.49 -20.69 0.78
CA THR A 10 44.43 -21.54 1.53
C THR A 10 44.11 -21.63 3.02
N LYS A 11 43.07 -20.92 3.47
CA LYS A 11 42.60 -20.90 4.85
C LYS A 11 41.07 -20.98 4.87
N ASP A 12 40.57 -21.60 5.93
CA ASP A 12 39.13 -21.59 6.20
C ASP A 12 38.63 -20.18 6.51
N THR A 13 37.38 -19.91 6.15
CA THR A 13 36.73 -18.64 6.47
C THR A 13 36.50 -18.52 7.98
N ASP A 14 36.85 -17.37 8.55
CA ASP A 14 36.57 -17.07 9.95
C ASP A 14 35.06 -17.15 10.22
N GLN A 15 34.67 -17.71 11.36
CA GLN A 15 33.25 -17.93 11.70
C GLN A 15 32.45 -16.62 11.81
N LEU A 16 33.05 -15.52 12.29
CA LEU A 16 32.39 -14.22 12.35
C LEU A 16 32.15 -13.66 10.95
N VAL A 17 33.11 -13.83 10.04
CA VAL A 17 32.98 -13.43 8.63
C VAL A 17 31.87 -14.23 7.95
N TYR A 18 31.84 -15.55 8.19
CA TYR A 18 30.77 -16.41 7.66
C TYR A 18 29.37 -15.93 8.14
N ASN A 19 29.20 -15.75 9.44
CA ASN A 19 27.94 -15.33 10.03
C ASN A 19 27.52 -13.94 9.55
N PHE A 20 28.46 -13.01 9.36
CA PHE A 20 28.20 -11.66 8.87
C PHE A 20 27.78 -11.64 7.40
N ASN A 21 28.28 -12.55 6.59
CA ASN A 21 27.96 -12.65 5.17
C ASN A 21 26.70 -13.47 4.88
N ALA A 22 26.31 -14.38 5.79
CA ALA A 22 25.19 -15.29 5.57
C ALA A 22 23.85 -14.52 5.45
N SER A 23 23.05 -14.91 4.47
CA SER A 23 21.74 -14.30 4.16
C SER A 23 20.56 -15.24 4.37
N ILE A 24 20.78 -16.52 4.66
CA ILE A 24 19.73 -17.54 4.73
C ILE A 24 18.61 -17.21 5.73
N SER A 25 18.90 -16.44 6.78
CA SER A 25 17.91 -16.02 7.78
C SER A 25 16.78 -15.17 7.20
N PHE A 26 17.03 -14.45 6.11
CA PHE A 26 16.06 -13.57 5.47
C PHE A 26 15.78 -13.95 4.01
N ASP A 27 16.76 -14.44 3.22
CA ASP A 27 16.54 -14.79 1.82
C ASP A 27 15.69 -16.05 1.63
N GLN A 28 15.51 -16.87 2.66
CA GLN A 28 14.55 -17.97 2.65
C GLN A 28 13.10 -17.51 2.29
N LYS A 29 12.79 -16.22 2.39
CA LYS A 29 11.48 -15.67 1.99
C LYS A 29 11.17 -15.85 0.50
N PHE A 30 12.17 -15.88 -0.35
CA PHE A 30 11.98 -16.15 -1.77
C PHE A 30 12.39 -17.57 -2.20
N PHE A 31 12.36 -18.53 -1.28
CA PHE A 31 12.65 -19.94 -1.56
C PHE A 31 11.84 -20.51 -2.73
N HIS A 32 10.56 -20.19 -2.82
CA HIS A 32 9.69 -20.65 -3.92
C HIS A 32 10.14 -20.07 -5.26
N GLN A 33 10.53 -18.81 -5.29
CA GLN A 33 10.98 -18.11 -6.48
C GLN A 33 12.35 -18.66 -6.95
N ASP A 34 13.25 -18.99 -6.04
CA ASP A 34 14.52 -19.66 -6.39
C ASP A 34 14.29 -21.04 -7.04
N ILE A 35 13.36 -21.83 -6.52
CA ILE A 35 12.96 -23.11 -7.13
C ILE A 35 12.34 -22.87 -8.52
N GLU A 36 11.42 -21.93 -8.66
CA GLU A 36 10.77 -21.61 -9.94
C GLU A 36 11.79 -21.15 -10.99
N GLY A 37 12.67 -20.21 -10.63
CA GLY A 37 13.75 -19.75 -11.49
C GLY A 37 14.71 -20.85 -11.90
N SER A 38 15.06 -21.75 -10.96
CA SER A 38 15.94 -22.92 -11.22
C SER A 38 15.28 -23.93 -12.14
N ILE A 39 13.98 -24.18 -12.02
CA ILE A 39 13.21 -25.05 -12.95
C ILE A 39 13.21 -24.46 -14.35
N ALA A 40 12.87 -23.17 -14.50
CA ALA A 40 12.86 -22.50 -15.80
C ALA A 40 14.25 -22.52 -16.47
N HIS A 41 15.30 -22.26 -15.69
CA HIS A 41 16.69 -22.36 -16.17
C HIS A 41 17.02 -23.76 -16.68
N THR A 42 16.67 -24.81 -15.92
CA THR A 42 16.89 -26.22 -16.29
C THR A 42 16.17 -26.57 -17.58
N VAL A 43 14.92 -26.18 -17.75
CA VAL A 43 14.13 -26.42 -18.97
C VAL A 43 14.76 -25.73 -20.18
N MET A 44 15.23 -24.50 -20.02
CA MET A 44 15.95 -23.77 -21.06
C MET A 44 17.26 -24.45 -21.43
N LEU A 45 18.07 -24.90 -20.46
CA LEU A 45 19.33 -25.59 -20.73
C LEU A 45 19.13 -26.87 -21.55
N ALA A 46 18.07 -27.64 -21.29
CA ALA A 46 17.74 -28.81 -22.07
C ALA A 46 17.30 -28.46 -23.48
N LYS A 47 16.45 -27.42 -23.66
CA LYS A 47 16.09 -26.91 -24.99
C LYS A 47 17.29 -26.53 -25.81
N GLN A 48 18.32 -25.96 -25.19
CA GLN A 48 19.59 -25.60 -25.81
C GLN A 48 20.58 -26.78 -25.93
N LYS A 49 20.18 -28.00 -25.55
CA LYS A 49 20.99 -29.22 -25.62
C LYS A 49 22.26 -29.15 -24.76
N ILE A 50 22.26 -28.33 -23.74
CA ILE A 50 23.31 -28.24 -22.71
C ILE A 50 23.10 -29.33 -21.68
N LEU A 51 21.86 -29.67 -21.37
CA LEU A 51 21.43 -30.83 -20.59
C LEU A 51 20.73 -31.83 -21.49
N THR A 52 20.77 -33.11 -21.13
CA THR A 52 19.91 -34.13 -21.72
C THR A 52 18.48 -34.03 -21.14
N GLU A 53 17.50 -34.63 -21.80
CA GLU A 53 16.13 -34.67 -21.27
C GLU A 53 16.04 -35.42 -19.93
N GLU A 54 16.81 -36.52 -19.78
CA GLU A 54 16.89 -37.29 -18.54
C GLU A 54 17.46 -36.46 -17.38
N GLU A 55 18.50 -35.64 -17.64
CA GLU A 55 19.09 -34.73 -16.64
C GLU A 55 18.10 -33.65 -16.25
N LYS A 56 17.42 -33.03 -17.22
CA LYS A 56 16.35 -32.06 -16.99
C LYS A 56 15.24 -32.65 -16.11
N ASP A 57 14.71 -33.82 -16.47
CA ASP A 57 13.63 -34.45 -15.73
C ASP A 57 14.04 -34.80 -14.29
N SER A 58 15.28 -35.26 -14.11
CA SER A 58 15.86 -35.54 -12.79
C SER A 58 15.98 -34.29 -11.94
N ILE A 59 16.51 -33.19 -12.51
CA ILE A 59 16.69 -31.90 -11.80
C ILE A 59 15.32 -31.32 -11.44
N VAL A 60 14.37 -31.22 -12.38
CA VAL A 60 13.05 -30.68 -12.15
C VAL A 60 12.32 -31.48 -11.07
N LYS A 61 12.37 -32.81 -11.13
CA LYS A 61 11.78 -33.68 -10.09
C LYS A 61 12.44 -33.47 -8.74
N GLY A 62 13.77 -33.34 -8.70
CA GLY A 62 14.53 -33.09 -7.48
C GLY A 62 14.14 -31.75 -6.82
N LEU A 63 14.10 -30.66 -7.61
CA LEU A 63 13.69 -29.33 -7.15
C LEU A 63 12.22 -29.31 -6.65
N THR A 64 11.31 -29.93 -7.40
CA THR A 64 9.90 -30.05 -6.99
C THR A 64 9.78 -30.81 -5.67
N GLY A 65 10.51 -31.92 -5.52
CA GLY A 65 10.50 -32.69 -4.27
C GLY A 65 11.13 -31.93 -3.08
N ILE A 66 12.12 -31.06 -3.31
CA ILE A 66 12.66 -30.18 -2.25
C ILE A 66 11.57 -29.22 -1.79
N ARG A 67 10.85 -28.56 -2.73
CA ARG A 67 9.75 -27.65 -2.43
C ARG A 67 8.66 -28.34 -1.61
N GLU A 68 8.20 -29.50 -2.08
CA GLU A 68 7.17 -30.29 -1.39
C GLU A 68 7.57 -30.69 0.03
N ASP A 69 8.82 -31.07 0.24
CA ASP A 69 9.33 -31.48 1.55
C ASP A 69 9.50 -30.31 2.51
N VAL A 70 9.90 -29.12 2.01
CA VAL A 70 9.94 -27.88 2.81
C VAL A 70 8.54 -27.46 3.19
N ASP A 71 7.61 -27.41 2.24
CA ASP A 71 6.20 -27.02 2.47
C ASP A 71 5.50 -27.97 3.45
N ALA A 72 5.85 -29.27 3.40
CA ALA A 72 5.34 -30.27 4.33
C ALA A 72 6.05 -30.30 5.70
N GLY A 73 7.06 -29.45 5.91
CA GLY A 73 7.87 -29.41 7.14
C GLY A 73 8.80 -30.62 7.34
N LYS A 74 8.99 -31.45 6.30
CA LYS A 74 9.90 -32.62 6.34
C LYS A 74 11.37 -32.23 6.16
N LEU A 75 11.63 -31.17 5.42
CA LEU A 75 12.93 -30.58 5.23
C LEU A 75 12.92 -29.16 5.79
N GLN A 76 13.83 -28.86 6.70
CA GLN A 76 13.91 -27.54 7.33
C GLN A 76 15.05 -26.72 6.73
N ILE A 77 14.77 -25.46 6.42
CA ILE A 77 15.79 -24.48 6.06
C ILE A 77 16.55 -24.10 7.33
N THR A 78 17.86 -24.26 7.34
CA THR A 78 18.71 -24.07 8.53
C THR A 78 19.87 -23.15 8.25
N SER A 79 20.44 -22.56 9.30
CA SER A 79 21.64 -21.72 9.26
C SER A 79 22.96 -22.48 8.93
N ALA A 80 22.89 -23.77 8.60
CA ALA A 80 24.05 -24.54 8.15
C ALA A 80 24.54 -24.12 6.75
N TYR A 81 23.72 -23.39 6.01
CA TYR A 81 24.01 -22.87 4.67
C TYR A 81 24.16 -21.35 4.69
N GLU A 82 24.97 -20.81 3.77
CA GLU A 82 25.21 -19.36 3.66
C GLU A 82 23.95 -18.61 3.16
N ASP A 83 23.30 -19.16 2.13
CA ASP A 83 22.13 -18.60 1.48
C ASP A 83 21.14 -19.70 1.06
N ILE A 84 19.93 -19.28 0.67
CA ILE A 84 18.87 -20.20 0.24
C ILE A 84 19.25 -20.98 -1.02
N HIS A 85 20.02 -20.39 -1.91
CA HIS A 85 20.50 -21.02 -3.13
C HIS A 85 21.42 -22.19 -2.84
N SER A 86 22.37 -21.99 -1.90
CA SER A 86 23.27 -23.06 -1.43
C SER A 86 22.50 -24.19 -0.75
N PHE A 87 21.44 -23.86 -0.01
CA PHE A 87 20.55 -24.85 0.58
C PHE A 87 19.88 -25.69 -0.51
N VAL A 88 19.28 -25.05 -1.53
CA VAL A 88 18.60 -25.74 -2.62
C VAL A 88 19.57 -26.61 -3.42
N GLU A 89 20.72 -26.06 -3.82
CA GLU A 89 21.72 -26.76 -4.63
C GLU A 89 22.31 -27.99 -3.88
N ALA A 90 22.66 -27.85 -2.60
CA ALA A 90 23.18 -28.94 -1.81
C ALA A 90 22.13 -30.08 -1.66
N ASN A 91 20.91 -29.77 -1.31
CA ASN A 91 19.84 -30.77 -1.19
C ASN A 91 19.51 -31.42 -2.53
N LEU A 92 19.62 -30.69 -3.65
CA LEU A 92 19.46 -31.25 -4.97
C LEU A 92 20.60 -32.27 -5.28
N ILE A 93 21.84 -31.90 -5.04
CA ILE A 93 23.00 -32.80 -5.25
C ILE A 93 22.86 -34.04 -4.39
N ASP A 94 22.46 -33.92 -3.13
CA ASP A 94 22.26 -35.06 -2.24
C ASP A 94 21.17 -36.01 -2.75
N ARG A 95 20.13 -35.51 -3.43
CA ARG A 95 19.02 -36.30 -3.98
C ARG A 95 19.34 -37.01 -5.29
N ILE A 96 20.04 -36.32 -6.21
CA ILE A 96 20.19 -36.75 -7.60
C ILE A 96 21.66 -36.89 -8.05
N GLY A 97 22.63 -36.63 -7.17
CA GLY A 97 24.04 -36.79 -7.47
C GLY A 97 24.58 -35.80 -8.51
N ASP A 98 25.43 -36.29 -9.44
CA ASP A 98 26.17 -35.44 -10.39
C ASP A 98 25.27 -34.61 -11.33
N ALA A 99 24.04 -35.07 -11.62
CA ALA A 99 23.10 -34.29 -12.42
C ALA A 99 22.76 -32.95 -11.71
N GLY A 100 22.66 -32.96 -10.37
CA GLY A 100 22.37 -31.75 -9.57
C GLY A 100 23.46 -30.68 -9.69
N LYS A 101 24.75 -31.08 -9.87
CA LYS A 101 25.84 -30.15 -10.07
C LYS A 101 25.76 -29.35 -11.37
N LYS A 102 24.99 -29.82 -12.35
CA LYS A 102 24.79 -29.13 -13.63
C LYS A 102 23.82 -28.00 -13.61
N LEU A 103 23.00 -27.88 -12.54
CA LEU A 103 22.00 -26.82 -12.41
C LEU A 103 22.60 -25.42 -12.56
N HIS A 104 23.81 -25.20 -12.07
CA HIS A 104 24.46 -23.87 -12.09
C HIS A 104 25.12 -23.52 -13.43
N THR A 105 25.03 -24.36 -14.47
CA THR A 105 25.66 -24.14 -15.77
C THR A 105 25.16 -22.86 -16.42
N GLY A 106 26.08 -21.96 -16.78
CA GLY A 106 25.75 -20.68 -17.43
C GLY A 106 25.05 -19.65 -16.54
N ARG A 107 24.99 -19.86 -15.22
CA ARG A 107 24.37 -18.99 -14.24
C ARG A 107 25.38 -18.46 -13.24
N SER A 108 25.13 -17.28 -12.70
CA SER A 108 25.84 -16.70 -11.56
C SER A 108 24.86 -16.53 -10.39
N ARG A 109 25.38 -16.46 -9.17
CA ARG A 109 24.59 -16.04 -8.01
C ARG A 109 23.98 -14.65 -8.22
N ASN A 110 24.66 -13.76 -8.97
CA ASN A 110 24.21 -12.39 -9.20
C ASN A 110 22.92 -12.32 -10.02
N ASP A 111 22.81 -13.01 -11.16
CA ASP A 111 21.59 -13.03 -11.96
C ASP A 111 20.49 -13.89 -11.35
N GLN A 112 20.84 -14.91 -10.57
CA GLN A 112 19.92 -15.74 -9.80
C GLN A 112 19.21 -14.91 -8.72
N VAL A 113 19.94 -14.22 -7.84
CA VAL A 113 19.33 -13.41 -6.78
C VAL A 113 18.54 -12.23 -7.33
N ALA A 114 19.00 -11.64 -8.46
CA ALA A 114 18.26 -10.58 -9.12
C ALA A 114 16.91 -11.08 -9.67
N LEU A 115 16.86 -12.31 -10.22
CA LEU A 115 15.63 -12.95 -10.63
C LEU A 115 14.68 -13.17 -9.46
N ASP A 116 15.19 -13.79 -8.38
CA ASP A 116 14.36 -14.18 -7.23
C ASP A 116 13.72 -12.95 -6.56
N MET A 117 14.48 -11.87 -6.43
CA MET A 117 13.96 -10.59 -5.94
C MET A 117 12.88 -10.00 -6.86
N LYS A 118 13.04 -10.10 -8.19
CA LYS A 118 12.01 -9.64 -9.12
C LYS A 118 10.75 -10.50 -9.05
N LEU A 119 10.88 -11.82 -9.03
CA LEU A 119 9.74 -12.73 -8.88
C LEU A 119 9.01 -12.48 -7.55
N TYR A 120 9.73 -12.43 -6.44
CA TYR A 120 9.17 -12.13 -5.12
C TYR A 120 8.44 -10.78 -5.09
N THR A 121 9.09 -9.73 -5.62
CA THR A 121 8.49 -8.39 -5.65
C THR A 121 7.21 -8.37 -6.50
N ARG A 122 7.18 -9.08 -7.62
CA ARG A 122 6.02 -9.22 -8.49
C ARG A 122 4.83 -9.85 -7.75
N ASP A 123 5.10 -10.92 -6.99
CA ASP A 123 4.07 -11.58 -6.18
C ASP A 123 3.56 -10.66 -5.07
N GLU A 124 4.46 -9.93 -4.42
CA GLU A 124 4.10 -9.01 -3.34
C GLU A 124 3.37 -7.74 -3.83
N ILE A 125 3.65 -7.27 -5.04
CA ILE A 125 2.84 -6.22 -5.70
C ILE A 125 1.40 -6.71 -5.86
N SER A 126 1.20 -7.94 -6.31
CA SER A 126 -0.14 -8.53 -6.46
C SER A 126 -0.84 -8.67 -5.10
N ASN A 127 -0.13 -9.16 -4.07
CA ASN A 127 -0.66 -9.32 -2.72
C ASN A 127 -1.08 -7.97 -2.11
N VAL A 128 -0.28 -6.90 -2.31
CA VAL A 128 -0.62 -5.56 -1.82
C VAL A 128 -1.79 -4.96 -2.61
N ASP A 129 -1.86 -5.19 -3.94
CA ASP A 129 -2.99 -4.74 -4.76
C ASP A 129 -4.31 -5.38 -4.33
N ASP A 130 -4.31 -6.69 -4.03
CA ASP A 130 -5.49 -7.38 -3.51
C ASP A 130 -5.96 -6.80 -2.17
N LEU A 131 -5.04 -6.52 -1.24
CA LEU A 131 -5.39 -5.88 0.03
C LEU A 131 -5.93 -4.45 -0.15
N LEU A 132 -5.39 -3.68 -1.10
CA LEU A 132 -5.93 -2.38 -1.47
C LEU A 132 -7.33 -2.49 -2.08
N LYS A 133 -7.57 -3.52 -2.90
CA LYS A 133 -8.88 -3.80 -3.49
C LYS A 133 -9.92 -4.13 -2.41
N ASP A 134 -9.54 -4.93 -1.41
CA ASP A 134 -10.39 -5.22 -0.26
C ASP A 134 -10.74 -3.95 0.54
N LEU A 135 -9.75 -3.09 0.80
CA LEU A 135 -9.97 -1.82 1.49
C LEU A 135 -10.92 -0.89 0.70
N LEU A 136 -10.74 -0.80 -0.61
CA LEU A 136 -11.61 -0.02 -1.49
C LEU A 136 -13.04 -0.56 -1.52
N ALA A 137 -13.21 -1.88 -1.48
CA ALA A 137 -14.54 -2.51 -1.42
C ALA A 137 -15.27 -2.12 -0.12
N GLU A 138 -14.59 -2.13 1.04
CA GLU A 138 -15.17 -1.69 2.31
C GLU A 138 -15.53 -0.20 2.31
N LEU A 139 -14.65 0.67 1.78
CA LEU A 139 -14.97 2.09 1.63
C LEU A 139 -16.21 2.30 0.77
N LEU A 140 -16.35 1.55 -0.31
CA LEU A 140 -17.51 1.62 -1.20
C LEU A 140 -18.81 1.19 -0.50
N ILE A 141 -18.78 0.17 0.37
CA ILE A 141 -19.92 -0.25 1.19
C ILE A 141 -20.32 0.91 2.12
N ILE A 142 -19.38 1.49 2.85
CA ILE A 142 -19.63 2.62 3.74
C ILE A 142 -20.23 3.81 2.97
N MET A 143 -19.70 4.12 1.79
CA MET A 143 -20.24 5.20 0.94
C MET A 143 -21.70 4.98 0.56
N LYS A 144 -22.05 3.76 0.12
CA LYS A 144 -23.43 3.42 -0.28
C LYS A 144 -24.44 3.60 0.86
N GLU A 145 -24.04 3.26 2.07
CA GLU A 145 -24.91 3.33 3.25
C GLU A 145 -25.01 4.72 3.86
N ASN A 146 -24.20 5.68 3.38
CA ASN A 146 -24.02 6.98 4.03
C ASN A 146 -24.10 8.19 3.08
N THR A 147 -24.81 8.07 1.96
CA THR A 147 -25.00 9.18 1.00
C THR A 147 -25.81 10.33 1.58
N GLU A 148 -26.59 10.09 2.64
CA GLU A 148 -27.40 11.08 3.35
C GLU A 148 -27.00 11.21 4.84
N THR A 149 -25.83 10.71 5.23
CA THR A 149 -25.26 10.92 6.56
C THR A 149 -24.47 12.21 6.57
N TYR A 150 -25.11 13.30 7.04
CA TYR A 150 -24.52 14.63 7.07
C TYR A 150 -23.50 14.76 8.19
N MET A 151 -22.39 15.43 7.90
CA MET A 151 -21.34 15.73 8.86
C MET A 151 -20.64 17.04 8.51
N PRO A 152 -19.93 17.68 9.46
CA PRO A 152 -19.12 18.85 9.13
C PRO A 152 -17.89 18.43 8.33
N GLY A 153 -17.60 19.12 7.24
CA GLY A 153 -16.28 19.13 6.62
C GLY A 153 -15.35 20.09 7.36
N PHE A 154 -14.07 19.76 7.41
CA PHE A 154 -13.06 20.51 8.15
C PHE A 154 -11.95 21.04 7.23
N THR A 155 -11.54 22.28 7.47
CA THR A 155 -10.26 22.82 7.01
C THR A 155 -9.56 23.43 8.22
N HIS A 156 -8.24 23.25 8.36
CA HIS A 156 -7.47 23.72 9.53
C HIS A 156 -8.02 23.19 10.88
N LEU A 157 -8.66 22.00 10.89
CA LEU A 157 -9.44 21.45 12.02
C LEU A 157 -10.57 22.37 12.50
N GLN A 158 -10.98 23.35 11.69
CA GLN A 158 -12.16 24.16 11.93
C GLN A 158 -13.31 23.67 11.05
N LYS A 159 -14.55 23.69 11.57
CA LYS A 159 -15.74 23.39 10.79
C LYS A 159 -15.85 24.38 9.62
N ALA A 160 -16.02 23.86 8.42
CA ALA A 160 -16.08 24.66 7.21
C ALA A 160 -17.47 24.59 6.57
N GLN A 161 -17.73 23.58 5.77
CA GLN A 161 -18.99 23.37 5.07
C GLN A 161 -19.56 21.99 5.37
N PRO A 162 -20.88 21.78 5.31
CA PRO A 162 -21.45 20.45 5.50
C PRO A 162 -21.16 19.56 4.30
N ILE A 163 -20.88 18.31 4.59
CA ILE A 163 -20.64 17.24 3.63
C ILE A 163 -21.41 15.98 4.03
N THR A 164 -21.29 14.91 3.25
CA THR A 164 -21.76 13.59 3.68
C THR A 164 -20.58 12.69 4.06
N LEU A 165 -20.84 11.67 4.88
CA LEU A 165 -19.85 10.65 5.19
C LEU A 165 -19.42 9.91 3.91
N ALA A 166 -20.32 9.68 2.95
CA ALA A 166 -19.96 9.11 1.64
C ALA A 166 -18.94 9.97 0.91
N HIS A 167 -19.11 11.30 0.92
CA HIS A 167 -18.17 12.23 0.28
C HIS A 167 -16.78 12.16 0.94
N HIS A 168 -16.72 12.10 2.25
CA HIS A 168 -15.47 11.99 3.00
C HIS A 168 -14.74 10.67 2.69
N MET A 169 -15.46 9.54 2.73
CA MET A 169 -14.89 8.22 2.40
C MET A 169 -14.45 8.11 0.94
N GLY A 170 -15.16 8.80 0.04
CA GLY A 170 -14.79 8.92 -1.37
C GLY A 170 -13.40 9.56 -1.59
N ALA A 171 -13.00 10.48 -0.72
CA ALA A 171 -11.66 11.06 -0.78
C ALA A 171 -10.57 10.03 -0.49
N TYR A 172 -10.77 9.14 0.49
CA TYR A 172 -9.86 8.02 0.76
C TYR A 172 -9.90 6.96 -0.34
N PHE A 173 -11.09 6.69 -0.90
CA PHE A 173 -11.19 5.80 -2.06
C PHE A 173 -10.29 6.28 -3.22
N GLU A 174 -10.32 7.56 -3.56
CA GLU A 174 -9.47 8.15 -4.61
C GLU A 174 -7.97 8.08 -4.26
N MET A 175 -7.59 8.17 -2.99
CA MET A 175 -6.20 8.02 -2.57
C MET A 175 -5.70 6.59 -2.83
N PHE A 176 -6.41 5.58 -2.35
CA PHE A 176 -6.01 4.17 -2.50
C PHE A 176 -6.17 3.65 -3.93
N LYS A 177 -7.11 4.18 -4.71
CA LYS A 177 -7.21 3.95 -6.16
C LYS A 177 -5.94 4.39 -6.89
N ARG A 178 -5.38 5.56 -6.55
CA ARG A 178 -4.09 6.00 -7.09
C ARG A 178 -2.93 5.13 -6.63
N ASP A 179 -3.00 4.54 -5.43
CA ASP A 179 -1.97 3.62 -4.95
C ASP A 179 -1.97 2.31 -5.77
N ARG A 180 -3.13 1.76 -6.13
CA ARG A 180 -3.23 0.63 -7.05
C ARG A 180 -2.61 0.94 -8.43
N SER A 181 -2.86 2.14 -8.96
CA SER A 181 -2.24 2.57 -10.21
C SER A 181 -0.71 2.58 -10.12
N ARG A 182 -0.14 3.00 -8.96
CA ARG A 182 1.32 2.92 -8.73
C ARG A 182 1.83 1.49 -8.76
N MET A 183 1.11 0.54 -8.16
CA MET A 183 1.47 -0.89 -8.20
C MET A 183 1.52 -1.40 -9.64
N ALA A 184 0.52 -1.10 -10.45
CA ALA A 184 0.48 -1.48 -11.86
C ALA A 184 1.64 -0.87 -12.68
N ASP A 185 2.00 0.38 -12.42
CA ASP A 185 3.11 1.06 -13.09
C ASP A 185 4.47 0.44 -12.73
N ILE A 186 4.69 0.06 -11.48
CA ILE A 186 5.91 -0.62 -11.03
C ILE A 186 5.99 -1.99 -11.69
N TYR A 187 4.92 -2.78 -11.63
CA TYR A 187 4.84 -4.09 -12.24
C TYR A 187 5.26 -4.04 -13.71
N LYS A 188 4.71 -3.11 -14.48
CA LYS A 188 5.02 -2.93 -15.89
C LYS A 188 6.50 -2.63 -16.14
N ARG A 189 7.14 -1.77 -15.36
CA ARG A 189 8.55 -1.41 -15.55
C ARG A 189 9.50 -2.52 -15.12
N MET A 190 9.20 -3.23 -14.05
CA MET A 190 10.08 -4.27 -13.52
C MET A 190 10.00 -5.62 -14.24
N ASN A 191 8.97 -5.86 -15.06
CA ASN A 191 8.63 -7.17 -15.61
C ASN A 191 9.55 -7.59 -16.77
N TYR A 192 10.89 -7.51 -16.55
CA TYR A 192 11.92 -7.98 -17.46
C TYR A 192 12.89 -8.93 -16.76
N CYS A 193 13.15 -10.10 -17.39
CA CYS A 193 13.90 -11.20 -16.82
C CYS A 193 15.42 -10.92 -16.80
N PRO A 194 16.09 -10.97 -15.64
CA PRO A 194 17.54 -10.78 -15.53
C PRO A 194 18.32 -12.06 -15.82
N LEU A 195 17.71 -13.24 -15.72
CA LEU A 195 18.43 -14.53 -15.79
C LEU A 195 19.11 -14.73 -17.14
N GLY A 196 20.33 -15.28 -17.10
CA GLY A 196 21.22 -15.40 -18.23
C GLY A 196 22.19 -14.23 -18.41
N SER A 197 22.14 -13.22 -17.51
CA SER A 197 23.11 -12.13 -17.47
C SER A 197 24.44 -12.55 -16.86
N GLY A 198 24.51 -13.71 -16.23
CA GLY A 198 25.68 -14.20 -15.52
C GLY A 198 26.08 -13.27 -14.37
N ALA A 199 27.37 -13.14 -14.12
CA ALA A 199 27.85 -12.22 -13.07
C ALA A 199 27.66 -10.73 -13.45
N LEU A 200 27.86 -10.40 -14.74
CA LEU A 200 27.69 -9.05 -15.31
C LEU A 200 27.83 -8.99 -16.85
N ALA A 201 28.43 -10.00 -17.48
CA ALA A 201 28.81 -9.97 -18.89
C ALA A 201 28.18 -11.10 -19.73
N GLY A 202 27.11 -11.71 -19.21
CA GLY A 202 26.51 -12.88 -19.82
C GLY A 202 27.38 -14.14 -19.67
N THR A 203 27.27 -15.03 -20.65
CA THR A 203 27.98 -16.33 -20.66
C THR A 203 28.32 -16.72 -22.09
N THR A 204 29.28 -17.62 -22.26
CA THR A 204 29.63 -18.21 -23.55
C THR A 204 28.71 -19.36 -23.97
N TYR A 205 27.82 -19.82 -23.10
CA TYR A 205 26.80 -20.81 -23.43
C TYR A 205 25.69 -20.17 -24.28
N PRO A 206 25.09 -20.88 -25.22
CA PRO A 206 24.01 -20.36 -26.07
C PRO A 206 22.66 -20.37 -25.34
N LEU A 207 22.53 -19.60 -24.27
CA LEU A 207 21.32 -19.53 -23.48
C LEU A 207 20.19 -18.83 -24.27
N ASP A 208 18.97 -19.37 -24.19
CA ASP A 208 17.77 -18.77 -24.76
C ASP A 208 17.04 -17.94 -23.67
N ARG A 209 17.46 -16.67 -23.52
CA ARG A 209 16.92 -15.76 -22.50
C ARG A 209 15.48 -15.36 -22.78
N GLU A 210 15.04 -15.31 -24.04
CA GLU A 210 13.65 -15.04 -24.39
C GLU A 210 12.74 -16.19 -23.94
N TYR A 211 13.19 -17.43 -24.15
CA TYR A 211 12.46 -18.59 -23.69
C TYR A 211 12.39 -18.66 -22.15
N THR A 212 13.48 -18.37 -21.46
CA THR A 212 13.47 -18.29 -19.98
C THR A 212 12.49 -17.24 -19.48
N ALA A 213 12.51 -16.05 -20.09
CA ALA A 213 11.57 -14.98 -19.76
C ALA A 213 10.11 -15.40 -19.96
N SER A 214 9.81 -16.10 -21.07
CA SER A 214 8.45 -16.59 -21.36
C SER A 214 7.98 -17.65 -20.37
N LEU A 215 8.86 -18.56 -19.92
CA LEU A 215 8.53 -19.56 -18.91
C LEU A 215 8.17 -18.95 -17.56
N LEU A 216 8.76 -17.82 -17.24
CA LEU A 216 8.57 -17.10 -15.98
C LEU A 216 7.55 -15.94 -16.06
N GLY A 217 6.87 -15.78 -17.21
CA GLY A 217 5.83 -14.76 -17.39
C GLY A 217 6.33 -13.32 -17.43
N PHE A 218 7.61 -13.11 -17.80
CA PHE A 218 8.15 -11.78 -18.07
C PHE A 218 7.83 -11.30 -19.48
N GLU A 219 7.79 -9.99 -19.70
CA GLU A 219 7.62 -9.37 -21.03
C GLU A 219 8.79 -9.70 -21.99
N GLY A 220 9.97 -9.97 -21.42
CA GLY A 220 11.17 -10.30 -22.17
C GLY A 220 12.40 -10.28 -21.27
N PRO A 221 13.61 -10.54 -21.84
CA PRO A 221 14.86 -10.40 -21.12
C PRO A 221 15.28 -8.94 -20.98
N THR A 222 16.04 -8.61 -19.95
CA THR A 222 16.77 -7.34 -19.84
C THR A 222 17.82 -7.23 -20.94
N LEU A 223 18.05 -6.03 -21.49
CA LEU A 223 18.89 -5.81 -22.67
C LEU A 223 20.37 -5.54 -22.36
N ASN A 224 20.72 -5.25 -21.10
CA ASN A 224 22.10 -5.05 -20.67
C ASN A 224 22.38 -5.92 -19.43
N SER A 225 23.34 -6.84 -19.53
CA SER A 225 23.63 -7.81 -18.48
C SER A 225 24.27 -7.20 -17.22
N MET A 226 24.95 -6.06 -17.36
CA MET A 226 25.57 -5.38 -16.23
C MET A 226 24.52 -4.62 -15.39
N ASP A 227 23.63 -3.91 -16.04
CA ASP A 227 22.47 -3.27 -15.44
C ASP A 227 21.51 -4.29 -14.82
N SER A 228 21.29 -5.39 -15.52
CA SER A 228 20.41 -6.49 -15.13
C SER A 228 20.67 -7.05 -13.71
N VAL A 229 21.92 -7.17 -13.31
CA VAL A 229 22.32 -7.67 -11.98
C VAL A 229 22.45 -6.56 -10.93
N ALA A 230 22.45 -5.29 -11.35
CA ALA A 230 22.61 -4.11 -10.51
C ALA A 230 21.28 -3.37 -10.23
N ASP A 231 20.28 -3.53 -11.10
CA ASP A 231 19.01 -2.82 -11.00
C ASP A 231 18.29 -3.11 -9.67
N ARG A 232 17.99 -2.03 -8.95
CA ARG A 232 17.16 -2.00 -7.74
C ARG A 232 16.13 -0.87 -7.81
N ASP A 233 15.97 -0.22 -8.97
CA ASP A 233 15.05 0.89 -9.15
C ASP A 233 13.61 0.46 -8.82
N TYR A 234 13.23 -0.75 -9.23
CA TYR A 234 11.91 -1.30 -8.94
C TYR A 234 11.63 -1.48 -7.44
N LEU A 235 12.66 -1.78 -6.62
CA LEU A 235 12.52 -1.85 -5.17
C LEU A 235 12.36 -0.46 -4.55
N ILE A 236 13.10 0.54 -5.06
CA ILE A 236 12.96 1.94 -4.65
C ILE A 236 11.56 2.45 -5.00
N GLU A 237 11.07 2.18 -6.21
CA GLU A 237 9.71 2.53 -6.63
C GLU A 237 8.66 1.82 -5.75
N PHE A 238 8.85 0.54 -5.46
CA PHE A 238 7.92 -0.23 -4.63
C PHE A 238 7.90 0.30 -3.19
N LEU A 239 9.05 0.51 -2.56
CA LEU A 239 9.14 1.13 -1.23
C LEU A 239 8.55 2.55 -1.20
N SER A 240 8.70 3.32 -2.28
CA SER A 240 8.07 4.64 -2.41
C SER A 240 6.54 4.54 -2.47
N ALA A 241 6.01 3.57 -3.22
CA ALA A 241 4.57 3.32 -3.27
C ALA A 241 4.04 2.81 -1.92
N LEU A 242 4.73 1.87 -1.26
CA LEU A 242 4.41 1.40 0.10
C LEU A 242 4.42 2.57 1.11
N SER A 243 5.39 3.47 1.00
CA SER A 243 5.47 4.70 1.82
C SER A 243 4.26 5.61 1.58
N THR A 244 3.80 5.73 0.33
CA THR A 244 2.63 6.53 -0.01
C THR A 244 1.34 5.90 0.54
N ILE A 245 1.18 4.58 0.47
CA ILE A 245 0.07 3.84 1.10
C ILE A 245 0.06 4.12 2.61
N MET A 246 1.20 3.99 3.27
CA MET A 246 1.29 4.24 4.71
C MET A 246 0.99 5.69 5.07
N MET A 247 1.36 6.66 4.24
CA MET A 247 0.98 8.07 4.43
C MET A 247 -0.53 8.25 4.35
N HIS A 248 -1.22 7.62 3.40
CA HIS A 248 -2.68 7.66 3.30
C HIS A 248 -3.34 6.99 4.50
N LEU A 249 -2.87 5.80 4.91
CA LEU A 249 -3.34 5.10 6.11
C LEU A 249 -3.09 5.93 7.38
N SER A 250 -1.95 6.60 7.50
CA SER A 250 -1.62 7.47 8.63
C SER A 250 -2.58 8.67 8.75
N ARG A 251 -2.89 9.31 7.63
CA ARG A 251 -3.87 10.41 7.60
C ARG A 251 -5.26 9.92 7.99
N PHE A 252 -5.70 8.79 7.49
CA PHE A 252 -6.99 8.21 7.84
C PHE A 252 -7.03 7.78 9.31
N SER A 253 -5.93 7.18 9.81
CA SER A 253 -5.77 6.83 11.22
C SER A 253 -5.92 8.05 12.13
N GLU A 254 -5.33 9.19 11.77
CA GLU A 254 -5.45 10.44 12.52
C GLU A 254 -6.92 10.87 12.66
N GLU A 255 -7.68 10.86 11.56
CA GLU A 255 -9.10 11.21 11.57
C GLU A 255 -9.92 10.21 12.40
N ILE A 256 -9.64 8.89 12.29
CA ILE A 256 -10.29 7.87 13.13
C ILE A 256 -10.02 8.12 14.62
N ILE A 257 -8.80 8.46 15.00
CA ILE A 257 -8.43 8.78 16.39
C ILE A 257 -9.20 10.00 16.88
N ILE A 258 -9.26 11.07 16.07
CA ILE A 258 -10.03 12.29 16.37
C ILE A 258 -11.51 11.94 16.51
N TRP A 259 -12.09 11.23 15.55
CA TRP A 259 -13.50 10.89 15.54
C TRP A 259 -13.93 9.96 16.69
N ASN A 260 -13.00 9.08 17.13
CA ASN A 260 -13.25 8.18 18.26
C ASN A 260 -13.07 8.86 19.63
N SER A 261 -12.54 10.08 19.68
CA SER A 261 -12.33 10.82 20.93
C SER A 261 -13.65 11.14 21.63
N ASN A 262 -13.59 11.35 22.95
CA ASN A 262 -14.75 11.71 23.75
C ASN A 262 -15.37 13.06 23.33
N GLU A 263 -14.59 13.94 22.73
CA GLU A 263 -14.96 15.26 22.26
C GLU A 263 -15.77 15.21 20.97
N TYR A 264 -15.36 14.32 20.02
CA TYR A 264 -16.05 14.17 18.73
C TYR A 264 -17.14 13.11 18.76
N LYS A 265 -16.84 11.90 19.20
CA LYS A 265 -17.77 10.75 19.25
C LYS A 265 -18.48 10.46 17.94
N PHE A 266 -17.84 10.75 16.81
CA PHE A 266 -18.42 10.49 15.48
C PHE A 266 -18.48 9.01 15.15
N ILE A 267 -17.53 8.23 15.73
CA ILE A 267 -17.43 6.78 15.53
C ILE A 267 -17.25 6.04 16.88
N GLU A 268 -17.50 4.75 16.81
CA GLU A 268 -17.11 3.79 17.81
C GLU A 268 -16.36 2.63 17.12
N ILE A 269 -15.10 2.41 17.51
CA ILE A 269 -14.31 1.27 17.04
C ILE A 269 -14.82 0.01 17.76
N ASP A 270 -14.91 -1.11 17.05
CA ASP A 270 -15.30 -2.40 17.62
C ASP A 270 -14.32 -2.86 18.71
N ASP A 271 -14.83 -3.60 19.70
CA ASP A 271 -14.01 -4.10 20.81
C ASP A 271 -12.88 -5.01 20.33
N ALA A 272 -13.08 -5.74 19.23
CA ALA A 272 -12.05 -6.59 18.63
C ALA A 272 -10.85 -5.81 18.05
N TYR A 273 -11.00 -4.50 17.82
CA TYR A 273 -9.96 -3.61 17.28
C TYR A 273 -9.57 -2.49 18.24
N SER A 274 -9.87 -2.66 19.53
CA SER A 274 -9.59 -1.69 20.58
C SER A 274 -8.93 -2.37 21.77
N THR A 275 -8.26 -1.60 22.63
CA THR A 275 -7.80 -2.10 23.93
C THR A 275 -8.36 -1.27 25.06
N GLY A 276 -8.38 -1.87 26.26
CA GLY A 276 -8.79 -1.20 27.49
C GLY A 276 -7.60 -0.68 28.28
N SER A 277 -7.89 -0.20 29.48
CA SER A 277 -6.89 0.20 30.45
C SER A 277 -6.96 -0.74 31.68
N SER A 278 -5.80 -1.15 32.18
CA SER A 278 -5.71 -1.97 33.41
C SER A 278 -6.15 -1.25 34.67
N ILE A 279 -6.23 0.09 34.64
CA ILE A 279 -6.57 0.94 35.78
C ILE A 279 -7.86 1.75 35.60
N MET A 280 -8.24 2.01 34.34
CA MET A 280 -9.41 2.82 33.98
C MET A 280 -10.45 1.98 33.24
N PRO A 281 -11.44 1.39 33.93
CA PRO A 281 -12.36 0.41 33.32
C PRO A 281 -13.26 1.00 32.20
N GLN A 282 -13.42 2.34 32.15
CA GLN A 282 -14.21 3.03 31.12
C GLN A 282 -13.42 3.34 29.85
N LYS A 283 -12.10 3.14 29.84
CA LYS A 283 -11.23 3.56 28.74
C LYS A 283 -11.18 2.53 27.60
N LYS A 284 -11.38 2.99 26.39
CA LYS A 284 -11.27 2.22 25.16
C LYS A 284 -10.37 2.98 24.19
N ASN A 285 -9.24 2.38 23.80
CA ASN A 285 -8.19 3.03 23.04
C ASN A 285 -8.25 2.64 21.54
N PRO A 286 -7.96 3.56 20.62
CA PRO A 286 -7.88 3.30 19.18
C PRO A 286 -6.50 2.76 18.76
N ASP A 287 -5.96 1.74 19.46
CA ASP A 287 -4.57 1.30 19.34
C ASP A 287 -4.18 0.90 17.91
N ILE A 288 -5.10 0.29 17.14
CA ILE A 288 -4.82 -0.13 15.77
C ILE A 288 -4.54 1.09 14.90
N ALA A 289 -5.37 2.13 14.99
CA ALA A 289 -5.14 3.37 14.26
C ALA A 289 -3.83 4.05 14.67
N GLU A 290 -3.52 4.06 15.98
CA GLU A 290 -2.26 4.63 16.51
C GLU A 290 -1.03 3.86 16.01
N LEU A 291 -1.07 2.52 16.03
CA LEU A 291 0.02 1.69 15.56
C LEU A 291 0.23 1.81 14.05
N VAL A 292 -0.83 1.86 13.24
CA VAL A 292 -0.74 2.09 11.80
C VAL A 292 -0.08 3.44 11.53
N ARG A 293 -0.51 4.50 12.21
CA ARG A 293 0.12 5.83 12.15
C ARG A 293 1.61 5.76 12.52
N GLY A 294 1.96 5.08 13.60
CA GLY A 294 3.34 4.95 14.08
C GLY A 294 4.24 4.14 13.14
N LYS A 295 3.72 3.03 12.57
CA LYS A 295 4.47 2.16 11.64
C LYS A 295 4.84 2.83 10.32
N THR A 296 4.21 3.94 9.97
CA THR A 296 4.54 4.72 8.77
C THR A 296 6.02 5.12 8.73
N GLY A 297 6.57 5.55 9.88
CA GLY A 297 7.99 5.91 9.98
C GLY A 297 8.95 4.75 9.69
N ARG A 298 8.55 3.51 10.03
CA ARG A 298 9.33 2.31 9.74
C ARG A 298 9.47 2.07 8.23
N VAL A 299 8.39 2.21 7.47
CA VAL A 299 8.39 2.05 6.02
C VAL A 299 9.15 3.18 5.32
N TYR A 300 9.03 4.41 5.81
CA TYR A 300 9.85 5.54 5.32
C TYR A 300 11.35 5.29 5.54
N GLY A 301 11.71 4.73 6.71
CA GLY A 301 13.08 4.35 7.03
C GLY A 301 13.65 3.34 6.04
N ALA A 302 12.86 2.34 5.63
CA ALA A 302 13.25 1.33 4.65
C ALA A 302 13.57 1.96 3.28
N LEU A 303 12.69 2.84 2.77
CA LEU A 303 12.94 3.59 1.52
C LEU A 303 14.21 4.42 1.60
N MET A 304 14.40 5.18 2.67
CA MET A 304 15.57 6.03 2.84
C MET A 304 16.86 5.21 2.96
N SER A 305 16.80 4.06 3.62
CA SER A 305 17.91 3.13 3.74
C SER A 305 18.35 2.59 2.39
N LEU A 306 17.39 2.12 1.55
CA LEU A 306 17.71 1.59 0.23
C LEU A 306 18.30 2.67 -0.70
N LEU A 307 17.71 3.87 -0.72
CA LEU A 307 18.25 5.02 -1.46
C LEU A 307 19.69 5.33 -1.04
N THR A 308 19.98 5.24 0.26
CA THR A 308 21.31 5.48 0.82
C THR A 308 22.29 4.38 0.43
N THR A 309 21.86 3.12 0.44
CA THR A 309 22.68 1.98 0.01
C THR A 309 23.07 2.11 -1.46
N MET A 310 22.13 2.45 -2.33
CA MET A 310 22.35 2.48 -3.77
C MET A 310 23.13 3.71 -4.27
N LYS A 311 23.10 4.83 -3.58
CA LYS A 311 23.57 6.15 -4.06
C LYS A 311 25.01 6.25 -4.52
N GLY A 312 25.90 5.35 -4.15
CA GLY A 312 27.34 5.55 -4.38
C GLY A 312 28.11 4.29 -4.77
N ILE A 313 27.43 3.16 -4.99
CA ILE A 313 28.06 1.92 -5.41
C ILE A 313 28.33 1.92 -6.93
N PRO A 314 29.45 1.33 -7.39
CA PRO A 314 29.75 1.19 -8.82
C PRO A 314 28.81 0.19 -9.49
N LEU A 315 28.87 0.12 -10.83
CA LEU A 315 28.08 -0.80 -11.64
C LEU A 315 28.35 -2.27 -11.31
N ALA A 316 27.44 -3.12 -11.77
CA ALA A 316 27.29 -4.52 -11.48
C ALA A 316 26.98 -4.79 -9.97
N TYR A 317 27.22 -5.99 -9.49
CA TYR A 317 26.88 -6.36 -8.12
C TYR A 317 27.97 -5.98 -7.13
N ASN A 318 27.58 -5.38 -6.02
CA ASN A 318 28.39 -5.16 -4.83
C ASN A 318 27.66 -5.75 -3.62
N LYS A 319 28.40 -6.21 -2.61
CA LYS A 319 27.81 -6.86 -1.43
C LYS A 319 26.85 -5.94 -0.65
N ASP A 320 26.99 -4.62 -0.79
CA ASP A 320 26.06 -3.61 -0.29
C ASP A 320 24.60 -3.90 -0.69
N MET A 321 24.39 -4.44 -1.89
CA MET A 321 23.06 -4.81 -2.38
C MET A 321 22.40 -5.95 -1.60
N GLN A 322 23.09 -6.62 -0.68
CA GLN A 322 22.45 -7.58 0.23
C GLN A 322 21.49 -6.89 1.19
N GLU A 323 21.74 -5.60 1.51
CA GLU A 323 20.89 -4.77 2.35
C GLU A 323 19.53 -4.43 1.71
N ASP A 324 19.32 -4.75 0.43
CA ASP A 324 18.06 -4.55 -0.25
C ASP A 324 16.92 -5.43 0.28
N LYS A 325 17.23 -6.56 0.94
CA LYS A 325 16.28 -7.62 1.29
C LYS A 325 15.57 -7.36 2.61
N GLU A 326 16.29 -7.30 3.72
CA GLU A 326 15.69 -7.24 5.06
C GLU A 326 14.73 -6.06 5.20
N LEU A 327 15.18 -4.88 4.79
CA LEU A 327 14.37 -3.67 4.86
C LEU A 327 13.13 -3.70 3.93
N THR A 328 13.26 -4.31 2.75
CA THR A 328 12.15 -4.45 1.80
C THR A 328 11.13 -5.46 2.33
N PHE A 329 11.57 -6.62 2.78
CA PHE A 329 10.72 -7.65 3.36
C PHE A 329 9.96 -7.15 4.60
N ASP A 330 10.63 -6.42 5.47
CA ASP A 330 10.03 -5.81 6.66
C ASP A 330 8.98 -4.75 6.31
N ALA A 331 9.27 -3.90 5.32
CA ALA A 331 8.32 -2.89 4.84
C ALA A 331 7.06 -3.54 4.23
N ILE A 332 7.24 -4.57 3.41
CA ILE A 332 6.13 -5.32 2.79
C ILE A 332 5.25 -5.95 3.86
N ASP A 333 5.82 -6.71 4.80
CA ASP A 333 5.07 -7.35 5.87
C ASP A 333 4.34 -6.33 6.75
N THR A 334 5.00 -5.19 7.03
CA THR A 334 4.40 -4.08 7.79
C THR A 334 3.18 -3.51 7.06
N VAL A 335 3.29 -3.22 5.76
CA VAL A 335 2.18 -2.65 4.97
C VAL A 335 1.03 -3.63 4.82
N LYS A 336 1.31 -4.90 4.51
CA LYS A 336 0.28 -5.96 4.41
C LYS A 336 -0.48 -6.10 5.73
N GLY A 337 0.24 -6.17 6.85
CA GLY A 337 -0.37 -6.23 8.18
C GLY A 337 -1.22 -5.00 8.50
N CYS A 338 -0.74 -3.79 8.17
CA CYS A 338 -1.49 -2.56 8.36
C CYS A 338 -2.77 -2.52 7.51
N LEU A 339 -2.70 -2.86 6.22
CA LEU A 339 -3.86 -2.88 5.32
C LEU A 339 -4.93 -3.86 5.81
N ALA A 340 -4.54 -5.09 6.15
CA ALA A 340 -5.47 -6.13 6.62
C ALA A 340 -6.19 -5.72 7.92
N LEU A 341 -5.43 -5.24 8.92
CA LEU A 341 -5.99 -4.81 10.19
C LEU A 341 -6.87 -3.56 10.05
N PHE A 342 -6.43 -2.60 9.24
CA PHE A 342 -7.17 -1.36 8.99
C PHE A 342 -8.50 -1.64 8.28
N THR A 343 -8.50 -2.49 7.26
CA THR A 343 -9.72 -2.93 6.57
C THR A 343 -10.70 -3.60 7.52
N GLY A 344 -10.23 -4.51 8.38
CA GLY A 344 -11.06 -5.14 9.40
C GLY A 344 -11.64 -4.14 10.40
N MET A 345 -10.85 -3.16 10.84
CA MET A 345 -11.28 -2.11 11.76
C MET A 345 -12.41 -1.25 11.17
N ILE A 346 -12.25 -0.77 9.91
CA ILE A 346 -13.29 0.07 9.29
C ILE A 346 -14.56 -0.70 8.94
N ARG A 347 -14.46 -1.99 8.61
CA ARG A 347 -15.60 -2.88 8.35
C ARG A 347 -16.55 -2.98 9.54
N THR A 348 -16.03 -2.99 10.74
CA THR A 348 -16.80 -3.18 11.99
C THR A 348 -17.10 -1.88 12.72
N MET A 349 -16.57 -0.75 12.22
CA MET A 349 -16.73 0.56 12.81
C MET A 349 -18.19 1.03 12.76
N LYS A 350 -18.68 1.58 13.89
CA LYS A 350 -20.01 2.19 13.95
C LYS A 350 -19.92 3.70 13.77
N PHE A 351 -20.83 4.25 13.00
CA PHE A 351 -20.95 5.70 12.76
C PHE A 351 -22.11 6.28 13.57
N ASN A 352 -21.84 7.26 14.42
CA ASN A 352 -22.82 7.96 15.24
C ASN A 352 -23.46 9.10 14.42
N LYS A 353 -24.36 8.75 13.49
CA LYS A 353 -24.95 9.65 12.50
C LYS A 353 -25.60 10.88 13.14
N ASP A 354 -26.35 10.69 14.23
CA ASP A 354 -27.01 11.79 14.94
C ASP A 354 -26.02 12.80 15.54
N ILE A 355 -24.85 12.32 16.01
CA ILE A 355 -23.81 13.20 16.54
C ILE A 355 -23.13 13.98 15.41
N MET A 356 -22.86 13.32 14.29
CA MET A 356 -22.30 13.94 13.09
C MET A 356 -23.24 15.06 12.58
N GLU A 357 -24.53 14.75 12.43
CA GLU A 357 -25.54 15.70 11.94
C GLU A 357 -25.70 16.90 12.89
N LYS A 358 -25.84 16.67 14.19
CA LYS A 358 -25.87 17.75 15.20
C LYS A 358 -24.61 18.60 15.15
N SER A 359 -23.45 17.99 14.96
CA SER A 359 -22.19 18.73 14.82
C SER A 359 -22.16 19.59 13.56
N ALA A 360 -22.78 19.14 12.45
CA ALA A 360 -22.86 19.89 11.21
C ALA A 360 -23.81 21.11 11.31
N MET A 361 -24.86 21.04 12.16
CA MET A 361 -25.78 22.15 12.40
C MET A 361 -25.15 23.31 13.17
N HIS A 362 -24.02 23.10 13.85
CA HIS A 362 -23.37 24.10 14.66
C HIS A 362 -22.03 24.56 14.06
N GLY A 363 -21.66 25.81 14.31
CA GLY A 363 -20.41 26.42 13.87
C GLY A 363 -20.52 27.11 12.52
N PHE A 364 -21.72 27.57 12.17
CA PHE A 364 -21.99 28.39 10.99
C PHE A 364 -21.60 27.74 9.66
N THR A 365 -21.73 26.41 9.57
CA THR A 365 -21.38 25.64 8.36
C THR A 365 -22.21 26.05 7.14
N ASN A 366 -23.37 26.67 7.36
CA ASN A 366 -24.31 27.18 6.38
C ASN A 366 -24.08 28.68 6.01
N ALA A 367 -23.07 29.33 6.58
CA ALA A 367 -22.82 30.76 6.32
C ALA A 367 -22.53 31.06 4.85
N THR A 368 -21.81 30.18 4.15
CA THR A 368 -21.57 30.32 2.70
C THR A 368 -22.88 30.26 1.92
N ASP A 369 -23.79 29.36 2.30
CA ASP A 369 -25.10 29.20 1.63
C ASP A 369 -26.00 30.41 1.88
N ALA A 370 -25.92 31.05 3.06
CA ALA A 370 -26.55 32.32 3.33
C ALA A 370 -26.01 33.46 2.47
N ALA A 371 -24.69 33.50 2.23
CA ALA A 371 -24.08 34.48 1.33
C ALA A 371 -24.53 34.23 -0.13
N ASP A 372 -24.56 32.98 -0.56
CA ASP A 372 -25.08 32.61 -1.89
C ASP A 372 -26.56 32.94 -2.08
N TYR A 373 -27.35 32.84 -1.00
CA TYR A 373 -28.74 33.28 -1.01
C TYR A 373 -28.85 34.78 -1.36
N LEU A 374 -28.07 35.63 -0.67
CA LEU A 374 -28.05 37.07 -0.93
C LEU A 374 -27.58 37.36 -2.37
N VAL A 375 -26.56 36.65 -2.86
CA VAL A 375 -26.08 36.81 -4.24
C VAL A 375 -27.17 36.49 -5.27
N LYS A 376 -27.92 35.41 -5.06
CA LYS A 376 -29.04 35.05 -5.93
C LYS A 376 -30.20 36.10 -5.92
N HIS A 377 -30.27 36.91 -4.86
CA HIS A 377 -31.20 38.01 -4.74
C HIS A 377 -30.61 39.37 -5.14
N GLY A 378 -29.46 39.36 -5.86
CA GLY A 378 -28.90 40.54 -6.51
C GLY A 378 -27.82 41.30 -5.70
N VAL A 379 -27.46 40.82 -4.52
CA VAL A 379 -26.35 41.42 -3.75
C VAL A 379 -25.00 40.99 -4.34
N PRO A 380 -24.06 41.92 -4.61
CA PRO A 380 -22.74 41.53 -5.06
C PRO A 380 -22.03 40.64 -4.06
N PHE A 381 -21.28 39.64 -4.54
CA PHE A 381 -20.64 38.59 -3.68
C PHE A 381 -19.80 39.15 -2.53
N ARG A 382 -19.02 40.23 -2.77
CA ARG A 382 -18.19 40.84 -1.70
C ARG A 382 -19.06 41.50 -0.62
N ASP A 383 -20.15 42.10 -1.01
CA ASP A 383 -21.09 42.72 -0.06
C ASP A 383 -21.84 41.63 0.71
N ALA A 384 -22.33 40.59 0.03
CA ALA A 384 -22.95 39.43 0.66
C ALA A 384 -22.03 38.78 1.70
N HIS A 385 -20.76 38.59 1.36
CA HIS A 385 -19.75 38.03 2.30
C HIS A 385 -19.60 38.94 3.54
N SER A 386 -19.54 40.27 3.37
CA SER A 386 -19.45 41.22 4.48
C SER A 386 -20.70 41.21 5.36
N ILE A 387 -21.88 41.18 4.75
CA ILE A 387 -23.18 41.07 5.44
C ILE A 387 -23.23 39.80 6.29
N ILE A 388 -22.85 38.65 5.72
CA ILE A 388 -22.85 37.39 6.45
C ILE A 388 -21.78 37.36 7.54
N GLY A 389 -20.62 37.98 7.35
CA GLY A 389 -19.62 38.16 8.42
C GLY A 389 -20.20 38.90 9.63
N HIS A 390 -21.01 39.98 9.37
CA HIS A 390 -21.70 40.71 10.42
C HIS A 390 -22.84 39.88 11.06
N LEU A 391 -23.59 39.13 10.26
CA LEU A 391 -24.62 38.20 10.75
C LEU A 391 -24.00 37.14 11.70
N VAL A 392 -22.89 36.51 11.32
CA VAL A 392 -22.20 35.52 12.16
C VAL A 392 -21.75 36.15 13.49
N LEU A 393 -21.20 37.36 13.46
CA LEU A 393 -20.80 38.08 14.66
C LEU A 393 -22.01 38.33 15.59
N THR A 394 -23.11 38.80 15.03
CA THR A 394 -24.38 39.01 15.76
C THR A 394 -24.93 37.69 16.36
N CYS A 395 -24.84 36.62 15.60
CA CYS A 395 -25.22 35.28 16.08
C CYS A 395 -24.36 34.81 17.28
N ILE A 396 -23.08 35.07 17.23
CA ILE A 396 -22.13 34.74 18.34
C ILE A 396 -22.52 35.53 19.60
N GLU A 397 -22.77 36.84 19.48
CA GLU A 397 -23.20 37.70 20.59
C GLU A 397 -24.51 37.25 21.21
N LYS A 398 -25.47 36.86 20.35
CA LYS A 398 -26.81 36.38 20.78
C LYS A 398 -26.80 34.90 21.20
N ARG A 399 -25.69 34.17 20.99
CA ARG A 399 -25.54 32.70 21.21
C ARG A 399 -26.57 31.88 20.44
N LYS A 400 -26.83 32.27 19.20
CA LYS A 400 -27.77 31.62 18.26
C LYS A 400 -27.04 31.08 17.04
N ALA A 401 -27.57 30.04 16.40
CA ALA A 401 -27.17 29.69 15.03
C ALA A 401 -27.92 30.60 14.04
N ILE A 402 -27.53 30.61 12.76
CA ILE A 402 -28.18 31.48 11.74
C ILE A 402 -29.64 31.10 11.56
N ASP A 403 -29.97 29.83 11.58
CA ASP A 403 -31.33 29.29 11.45
C ASP A 403 -32.20 29.46 12.71
N GLU A 404 -31.63 29.88 13.85
CA GLU A 404 -32.31 30.24 15.08
C GLU A 404 -32.64 31.75 15.17
N MET A 405 -32.13 32.57 14.23
CA MET A 405 -32.49 33.97 14.13
C MET A 405 -33.90 34.13 13.56
N SER A 406 -34.71 35.01 14.11
CA SER A 406 -36.01 35.32 13.51
C SER A 406 -35.86 36.07 12.19
N ILE A 407 -36.90 36.09 11.37
CA ILE A 407 -36.86 36.82 10.09
C ILE A 407 -36.66 38.34 10.31
N GLU A 408 -37.21 38.86 11.40
CA GLU A 408 -37.04 40.28 11.80
C GLU A 408 -35.59 40.53 12.14
N GLU A 409 -34.94 39.66 12.92
CA GLU A 409 -33.51 39.77 13.28
C GLU A 409 -32.63 39.66 12.03
N LEU A 410 -32.96 38.79 11.06
CA LEU A 410 -32.24 38.70 9.81
C LEU A 410 -32.40 39.94 8.95
N LYS A 411 -33.62 40.53 8.92
CA LYS A 411 -33.90 41.77 8.19
C LYS A 411 -33.25 43.02 8.81
N GLU A 412 -32.91 42.98 10.10
CA GLU A 412 -32.07 44.02 10.72
C GLU A 412 -30.62 44.03 10.14
N ILE A 413 -30.15 42.88 9.67
CA ILE A 413 -28.82 42.73 9.04
C ILE A 413 -28.87 43.06 7.55
N SER A 414 -29.93 42.60 6.85
CA SER A 414 -30.18 42.90 5.45
C SER A 414 -31.66 42.73 5.14
N ASP A 415 -32.28 43.73 4.54
CA ASP A 415 -33.67 43.72 4.10
C ASP A 415 -33.97 42.74 2.96
N VAL A 416 -32.91 42.19 2.36
CA VAL A 416 -33.00 41.16 1.30
C VAL A 416 -33.41 39.79 1.85
N PHE A 417 -33.27 39.52 3.14
CA PHE A 417 -33.70 38.25 3.71
C PHE A 417 -35.23 38.12 3.72
N GLU A 418 -35.70 37.01 3.15
CA GLU A 418 -37.12 36.62 3.17
C GLU A 418 -37.27 35.23 3.83
N PRO A 419 -38.50 34.80 4.22
CA PRO A 419 -38.71 33.54 4.94
C PRO A 419 -38.15 32.28 4.27
N ASP A 420 -37.96 32.28 2.95
CA ASP A 420 -37.39 31.17 2.19
C ASP A 420 -35.86 30.96 2.41
N VAL A 421 -35.21 31.91 3.12
CA VAL A 421 -33.82 31.76 3.53
C VAL A 421 -33.62 30.52 4.41
N TYR A 422 -34.59 30.18 5.27
CA TYR A 422 -34.47 29.00 6.13
C TYR A 422 -34.41 27.71 5.34
N ASP A 423 -35.11 27.59 4.23
CA ASP A 423 -34.99 26.45 3.32
C ASP A 423 -33.63 26.46 2.62
N ALA A 424 -33.13 27.63 2.22
CA ALA A 424 -31.87 27.78 1.51
C ALA A 424 -30.67 27.40 2.37
N ILE A 425 -30.69 27.71 3.68
CA ILE A 425 -29.61 27.45 4.64
C ILE A 425 -29.79 26.17 5.46
N SER A 426 -30.87 25.39 5.20
CA SER A 426 -31.07 24.12 5.90
C SER A 426 -29.92 23.17 5.59
N LEU A 427 -29.48 22.39 6.57
CA LEU A 427 -28.34 21.44 6.41
C LEU A 427 -28.51 20.57 5.17
N LYS A 428 -29.69 20.03 4.94
CA LYS A 428 -30.01 19.22 3.77
C LYS A 428 -29.82 20.00 2.47
N THR A 429 -30.38 21.18 2.36
CA THR A 429 -30.28 22.01 1.15
C THR A 429 -28.86 22.43 0.88
N CYS A 430 -28.09 22.79 1.90
CA CYS A 430 -26.66 23.11 1.78
C CYS A 430 -25.87 21.98 1.13
N VAL A 431 -26.17 20.72 1.42
CA VAL A 431 -25.48 19.57 0.79
C VAL A 431 -26.08 19.26 -0.58
N GLU A 432 -27.42 19.12 -0.68
CA GLU A 432 -28.09 18.60 -1.89
C GLU A 432 -28.07 19.56 -3.09
N LYS A 433 -27.83 20.84 -2.87
CA LYS A 433 -27.68 21.83 -3.97
C LYS A 433 -26.25 21.85 -4.56
N ARG A 434 -25.29 21.15 -4.00
CA ARG A 434 -23.93 20.99 -4.55
C ARG A 434 -23.89 19.84 -5.55
N LEU A 435 -24.29 20.12 -6.80
CA LEU A 435 -24.53 19.15 -7.87
C LEU A 435 -23.33 18.95 -8.82
N THR A 436 -22.25 19.69 -8.63
CA THR A 436 -21.06 19.55 -9.48
C THR A 436 -20.39 18.17 -9.27
N ILE A 437 -19.72 17.66 -10.29
CA ILE A 437 -18.98 16.40 -10.22
C ILE A 437 -18.00 16.44 -9.04
N GLY A 438 -18.05 15.42 -8.19
CA GLY A 438 -17.20 15.32 -6.99
C GLY A 438 -17.73 16.08 -5.77
N ALA A 439 -18.89 16.72 -5.84
CA ALA A 439 -19.52 17.41 -4.72
C ALA A 439 -20.31 16.44 -3.80
N PRO A 440 -20.71 16.87 -2.58
CA PRO A 440 -21.26 15.97 -1.57
C PRO A 440 -22.74 15.60 -1.74
N SER A 441 -23.48 16.15 -2.72
CA SER A 441 -24.89 15.82 -2.90
C SER A 441 -25.10 14.33 -3.16
N LYS A 442 -26.25 13.80 -2.77
CA LYS A 442 -26.63 12.40 -3.02
C LYS A 442 -26.46 12.03 -4.50
N THR A 443 -26.94 12.87 -5.42
CA THR A 443 -26.82 12.63 -6.87
C THR A 443 -25.35 12.52 -7.31
N SER A 444 -24.49 13.43 -6.84
CA SER A 444 -23.07 13.40 -7.19
C SER A 444 -22.37 12.18 -6.58
N MET A 445 -22.75 11.79 -5.36
CA MET A 445 -22.20 10.60 -4.71
C MET A 445 -22.65 9.29 -5.38
N GLU A 446 -23.90 9.19 -5.82
CA GLU A 446 -24.41 8.05 -6.57
C GLU A 446 -23.65 7.88 -7.90
N GLN A 447 -23.34 8.98 -8.59
CA GLN A 447 -22.51 8.95 -9.80
C GLN A 447 -21.08 8.47 -9.50
N ALA A 448 -20.45 8.96 -8.43
CA ALA A 448 -19.12 8.54 -8.01
C ALA A 448 -19.12 7.05 -7.60
N ILE A 449 -20.10 6.61 -6.82
CA ILE A 449 -20.27 5.21 -6.39
C ILE A 449 -20.39 4.28 -7.61
N ALA A 450 -21.19 4.64 -8.61
CA ALA A 450 -21.33 3.85 -9.82
C ALA A 450 -20.00 3.72 -10.59
N ALA A 451 -19.22 4.80 -10.67
CA ALA A 451 -17.90 4.78 -11.29
C ALA A 451 -16.91 3.91 -10.49
N TYR A 452 -16.96 3.95 -9.17
CA TYR A 452 -16.11 3.13 -8.29
C TYR A 452 -16.48 1.64 -8.34
N GLU A 453 -17.76 1.33 -8.45
CA GLU A 453 -18.22 -0.05 -8.69
C GLU A 453 -17.70 -0.62 -10.02
N ALA A 454 -17.72 0.19 -11.07
CA ALA A 454 -17.16 -0.21 -12.36
C ALA A 454 -15.66 -0.47 -12.26
N TYR A 455 -14.92 0.45 -11.63
CA TYR A 455 -13.48 0.33 -11.40
C TYR A 455 -13.08 -0.94 -10.62
N LEU A 456 -13.86 -1.34 -9.61
CA LEU A 456 -13.53 -2.55 -8.81
C LEU A 456 -13.85 -3.88 -9.55
N LYS A 457 -14.59 -3.82 -10.67
CA LYS A 457 -14.86 -5.00 -11.51
C LYS A 457 -13.81 -5.24 -12.58
N GLU A 458 -12.99 -4.22 -12.86
CA GLU A 458 -11.81 -4.31 -13.72
C GLU A 458 -10.62 -4.94 -12.98
#